data_bdd7ce236342b1ae98a1c234ad9b069e
#
_entry.id   bdd7ce236342b1ae98a1c234ad9b069e
#
_cell.length_a   1.000
_cell.length_b   1.000
_cell.length_c   1.000
_cell.angle_alpha   90.00
_cell.angle_beta   90.00
_cell.angle_gamma   90.00
#
_symmetry.space_group_name_H-M   'P 1'
#
loop_
_entity.id
_entity.type
_entity.pdbx_description
1 polymer ?
#
loop_
_entity_poly.entity_id
_entity_poly.type
_entity_poly.pdbx_seq_one_letter_code
_entity_poly.pdbx_strand_id
1 'polypeptide(L)'
;MKYFPIWTEKLVPFQFPSLKEDLRTEVVVIGAGITGVTTAYLLAKKGVQVVLLEKDTIGRGTTGHTTAKLTIQHGLLYHELIQHFGVENTYRYAKSQTEGLTEIQQIIKEESFDCFLQQDDAILYTNDTENAKKLEMELDAYHQIGIDAKIIESLPFDIPYISGITLSQQAQFHPLIYLQGIVKVLQQMKVPIYENTLAVDVVNEPQL
;
A
#
# COMPACT_ATOMS: atom_id res chain seq x y z
N MET A 1 -10.46 -2.20 27.43
CA MET A 1 -11.21 -2.29 26.17
C MET A 1 -10.24 -2.74 25.09
N LYS A 2 -10.46 -3.87 24.39
CA LYS A 2 -9.62 -4.24 23.23
C LYS A 2 -10.17 -3.50 22.01
N TYR A 3 -9.38 -2.61 21.45
CA TYR A 3 -9.71 -1.95 20.18
C TYR A 3 -9.37 -2.91 19.04
N PHE A 4 -10.37 -3.25 18.24
CA PHE A 4 -10.17 -4.00 17.01
C PHE A 4 -10.27 -3.05 15.82
N PRO A 5 -9.40 -3.19 14.82
CA PRO A 5 -9.54 -2.42 13.58
C PRO A 5 -10.88 -2.73 12.90
N ILE A 6 -11.51 -1.73 12.32
CA ILE A 6 -12.78 -1.87 11.60
C ILE A 6 -12.68 -2.94 10.48
N TRP A 7 -11.51 -3.09 9.91
CA TRP A 7 -11.25 -4.03 8.82
C TRP A 7 -11.37 -5.51 9.22
N THR A 8 -11.30 -5.82 10.52
CA THR A 8 -11.39 -7.22 11.02
C THR A 8 -12.82 -7.69 11.22
N GLU A 9 -13.80 -6.79 11.11
CA GLU A 9 -15.20 -7.14 11.30
C GLU A 9 -15.69 -8.05 10.17
N LYS A 10 -16.26 -9.20 10.54
CA LYS A 10 -16.82 -10.20 9.60
C LYS A 10 -15.82 -10.91 8.67
N LEU A 11 -14.51 -10.75 8.88
CA LEU A 11 -13.51 -11.48 8.11
C LEU A 11 -13.27 -12.86 8.71
N VAL A 12 -13.19 -13.86 7.84
CA VAL A 12 -12.73 -15.21 8.22
C VAL A 12 -11.18 -15.18 8.19
N PRO A 13 -10.53 -15.41 9.35
CA PRO A 13 -9.06 -15.44 9.38
C PRO A 13 -8.52 -16.58 8.51
N PHE A 14 -7.42 -16.34 7.85
CA PHE A 14 -6.65 -17.43 7.25
C PHE A 14 -6.07 -18.34 8.34
N GLN A 15 -5.80 -19.58 7.97
CA GLN A 15 -5.12 -20.55 8.81
C GLN A 15 -4.13 -21.32 7.95
N PHE A 16 -2.88 -20.94 8.04
CA PHE A 16 -1.78 -21.65 7.39
C PHE A 16 -0.91 -22.36 8.42
N PRO A 17 -0.31 -23.50 8.06
CA PRO A 17 0.60 -24.21 8.98
C PRO A 17 1.85 -23.39 9.28
N SER A 18 2.50 -23.65 10.38
CA SER A 18 3.88 -23.19 10.59
C SER A 18 4.86 -24.07 9.82
N LEU A 19 5.96 -23.48 9.35
CA LEU A 19 7.06 -24.22 8.72
C LEU A 19 7.74 -25.10 9.76
N LYS A 20 7.83 -26.42 9.49
CA LYS A 20 8.42 -27.40 10.41
C LYS A 20 9.60 -28.15 9.84
N GLU A 21 9.80 -28.05 8.53
CA GLU A 21 10.83 -28.81 7.80
C GLU A 21 11.65 -27.86 6.93
N ASP A 22 12.85 -28.28 6.59
CA ASP A 22 13.71 -27.55 5.67
C ASP A 22 13.05 -27.44 4.31
N LEU A 23 13.15 -26.25 3.71
CA LEU A 23 12.53 -25.95 2.43
C LEU A 23 13.57 -25.30 1.50
N ARG A 24 13.51 -25.63 0.22
CA ARG A 24 14.30 -24.97 -0.83
C ARG A 24 13.37 -24.22 -1.78
N THR A 25 13.74 -22.98 -2.09
CA THR A 25 12.99 -22.13 -3.01
C THR A 25 13.93 -21.11 -3.66
N GLU A 26 13.51 -20.46 -4.72
CA GLU A 26 14.28 -19.37 -5.35
C GLU A 26 14.19 -18.07 -4.54
N VAL A 27 12.99 -17.77 -4.02
CA VAL A 27 12.73 -16.55 -3.26
C VAL A 27 11.91 -16.83 -2.01
N VAL A 28 12.32 -16.27 -0.90
CA VAL A 28 11.54 -16.22 0.35
C VAL A 28 11.06 -14.80 0.56
N VAL A 29 9.74 -14.60 0.67
CA VAL A 29 9.14 -13.33 1.06
C VAL A 29 8.84 -13.38 2.56
N ILE A 30 9.38 -12.44 3.33
CA ILE A 30 9.22 -12.37 4.78
C ILE A 30 8.23 -11.25 5.13
N GLY A 31 7.13 -11.64 5.78
CA GLY A 31 6.03 -10.77 6.18
C GLY A 31 4.85 -10.83 5.21
N ALA A 32 3.66 -11.19 5.71
CA ALA A 32 2.43 -11.30 4.95
C ALA A 32 1.47 -10.10 5.18
N GLY A 33 2.02 -8.89 5.19
CA GLY A 33 1.28 -7.65 4.99
C GLY A 33 0.99 -7.40 3.51
N ILE A 34 0.38 -6.26 3.20
CA ILE A 34 0.01 -5.90 1.81
C ILE A 34 1.20 -5.97 0.85
N THR A 35 2.36 -5.46 1.26
CA THR A 35 3.58 -5.49 0.44
C THR A 35 4.05 -6.91 0.16
N GLY A 36 4.20 -7.74 1.20
CA GLY A 36 4.72 -9.10 1.03
C GLY A 36 3.78 -10.00 0.23
N VAL A 37 2.48 -9.96 0.51
CA VAL A 37 1.49 -10.75 -0.24
C VAL A 37 1.46 -10.34 -1.71
N THR A 38 1.47 -9.03 -2.01
CA THR A 38 1.51 -8.53 -3.39
C THR A 38 2.82 -8.89 -4.08
N THR A 39 3.96 -8.78 -3.38
CA THR A 39 5.27 -9.20 -3.91
C THR A 39 5.29 -10.69 -4.25
N ALA A 40 4.82 -11.54 -3.33
CA ALA A 40 4.74 -12.99 -3.58
C ALA A 40 3.86 -13.32 -4.80
N TYR A 41 2.72 -12.63 -4.94
CA TYR A 41 1.85 -12.77 -6.10
C TYR A 41 2.55 -12.39 -7.41
N LEU A 42 3.19 -11.23 -7.47
CA LEU A 42 3.87 -10.75 -8.66
C LEU A 42 5.04 -11.66 -9.08
N LEU A 43 5.78 -12.21 -8.11
CA LEU A 43 6.83 -13.18 -8.36
C LEU A 43 6.26 -14.51 -8.89
N ALA A 44 5.25 -15.05 -8.23
CA ALA A 44 4.59 -16.29 -8.65
C ALA A 44 3.97 -16.17 -10.04
N LYS A 45 3.36 -15.02 -10.37
CA LYS A 45 2.81 -14.73 -11.70
C LYS A 45 3.87 -14.74 -12.80
N LYS A 46 5.13 -14.43 -12.45
CA LYS A 46 6.30 -14.52 -13.34
C LYS A 46 6.93 -15.92 -13.38
N GLY A 47 6.36 -16.90 -12.69
CA GLY A 47 6.86 -18.28 -12.65
C GLY A 47 8.01 -18.51 -11.68
N VAL A 48 8.33 -17.53 -10.80
CA VAL A 48 9.35 -17.66 -9.75
C VAL A 48 8.83 -18.58 -8.64
N GLN A 49 9.64 -19.52 -8.19
CA GLN A 49 9.32 -20.34 -7.02
C GLN A 49 9.46 -19.50 -5.75
N VAL A 50 8.34 -19.10 -5.17
CA VAL A 50 8.29 -18.23 -4.00
C VAL A 50 7.64 -18.93 -2.81
N VAL A 51 8.13 -18.62 -1.62
CA VAL A 51 7.54 -19.00 -0.33
C VAL A 51 7.25 -17.75 0.47
N LEU A 52 6.08 -17.69 1.13
CA LEU A 52 5.66 -16.58 1.97
C LEU A 52 5.68 -17.01 3.44
N LEU A 53 6.46 -16.28 4.26
CA LEU A 53 6.56 -16.50 5.71
C LEU A 53 5.96 -15.33 6.48
N GLU A 54 5.14 -15.63 7.49
CA GLU A 54 4.57 -14.63 8.40
C GLU A 54 4.80 -15.07 9.86
N LYS A 55 5.34 -14.16 10.67
CA LYS A 55 5.63 -14.44 12.08
C LYS A 55 4.37 -14.66 12.93
N ASP A 56 3.30 -13.97 12.60
CA ASP A 56 1.99 -14.02 13.24
C ASP A 56 0.95 -14.63 12.28
N THR A 57 -0.11 -13.88 12.00
CA THR A 57 -1.14 -14.18 11.01
C THR A 57 -1.20 -13.11 9.94
N ILE A 58 -1.62 -13.49 8.76
CA ILE A 58 -1.70 -12.60 7.59
C ILE A 58 -2.51 -11.34 7.91
N GLY A 59 -1.96 -10.18 7.57
CA GLY A 59 -2.62 -8.88 7.68
C GLY A 59 -2.74 -8.31 9.10
N ARG A 60 -2.21 -8.98 10.13
CA ARG A 60 -2.31 -8.56 11.53
C ARG A 60 -1.50 -7.31 11.87
N GLY A 61 -0.48 -7.01 11.10
CA GLY A 61 0.40 -5.85 11.31
C GLY A 61 -0.24 -4.54 10.85
N THR A 62 0.59 -3.63 10.34
CA THR A 62 0.19 -2.29 9.86
C THR A 62 -0.94 -2.34 8.83
N THR A 63 -0.99 -3.36 7.97
CA THR A 63 -2.06 -3.52 6.97
C THR A 63 -3.45 -3.58 7.59
N GLY A 64 -3.61 -4.27 8.71
CA GLY A 64 -4.88 -4.34 9.43
C GLY A 64 -5.26 -3.04 10.16
N HIS A 65 -4.36 -2.07 10.26
CA HIS A 65 -4.54 -0.81 10.99
C HIS A 65 -4.40 0.42 10.08
N THR A 66 -4.33 0.24 8.76
CA THR A 66 -4.22 1.33 7.80
C THR A 66 -5.52 2.14 7.69
N THR A 67 -5.44 3.38 7.22
CA THR A 67 -6.60 4.19 6.84
C THR A 67 -7.15 3.83 5.45
N ALA A 68 -6.56 2.86 4.77
CA ALA A 68 -7.01 2.27 3.52
C ALA A 68 -7.10 3.21 2.31
N LYS A 69 -6.42 4.32 2.36
CA LYS A 69 -6.29 5.21 1.20
C LYS A 69 -5.22 4.68 0.25
N LEU A 70 -5.58 4.60 -1.02
CA LEU A 70 -4.67 4.39 -2.14
C LEU A 70 -4.43 5.73 -2.82
N THR A 71 -3.37 6.43 -2.41
CA THR A 71 -3.10 7.79 -2.88
C THR A 71 -1.60 8.04 -2.93
N ILE A 72 -1.19 8.90 -3.83
CA ILE A 72 0.17 9.44 -3.87
C ILE A 72 0.28 10.73 -3.05
N GLN A 73 -0.82 11.23 -2.49
CA GLN A 73 -0.88 12.42 -1.64
C GLN A 73 -0.69 12.02 -0.16
N HIS A 74 0.52 12.20 0.37
CA HIS A 74 0.92 11.79 1.73
C HIS A 74 1.14 12.99 2.67
N GLY A 75 0.23 13.94 2.66
CA GLY A 75 0.37 15.21 3.39
C GLY A 75 1.26 16.19 2.63
N LEU A 76 2.02 17.01 3.35
CA LEU A 76 2.94 18.01 2.77
C LEU A 76 4.32 17.38 2.59
N LEU A 77 4.53 16.59 1.56
CA LEU A 77 5.73 15.76 1.38
C LEU A 77 6.58 16.21 0.20
N TYR A 78 5.97 16.56 -0.93
CA TYR A 78 6.72 16.73 -2.19
C TYR A 78 7.59 17.98 -2.19
N HIS A 79 7.15 19.05 -1.53
CA HIS A 79 7.98 20.22 -1.33
C HIS A 79 9.27 19.87 -0.57
N GLU A 80 9.16 19.13 0.54
CA GLU A 80 10.32 18.69 1.32
C GLU A 80 11.23 17.75 0.53
N LEU A 81 10.65 16.82 -0.24
CA LEU A 81 11.43 15.91 -1.08
C LEU A 81 12.24 16.67 -2.14
N ILE A 82 11.66 17.71 -2.78
CA ILE A 82 12.38 18.54 -3.74
C ILE A 82 13.54 19.27 -3.06
N GLN A 83 13.33 19.81 -1.86
CA GLN A 83 14.38 20.51 -1.10
C GLN A 83 15.54 19.59 -0.74
N HIS A 84 15.29 18.34 -0.39
CA HIS A 84 16.32 17.41 0.07
C HIS A 84 16.95 16.58 -1.07
N PHE A 85 16.19 16.22 -2.08
CA PHE A 85 16.61 15.26 -3.11
C PHE A 85 16.55 15.78 -4.54
N GLY A 86 16.04 16.99 -4.73
CA GLY A 86 15.86 17.61 -6.05
C GLY A 86 14.64 17.10 -6.82
N VAL A 87 14.28 17.84 -7.87
CA VAL A 87 13.06 17.58 -8.67
C VAL A 87 13.09 16.19 -9.31
N GLU A 88 14.21 15.75 -9.87
CA GLU A 88 14.30 14.47 -10.59
C GLU A 88 14.06 13.26 -9.68
N ASN A 89 14.67 13.23 -8.49
CA ASN A 89 14.47 12.13 -7.56
C ASN A 89 13.05 12.14 -6.97
N THR A 90 12.49 13.32 -6.73
CA THR A 90 11.11 13.48 -6.29
C THR A 90 10.12 13.01 -7.36
N TYR A 91 10.37 13.32 -8.64
CA TYR A 91 9.60 12.78 -9.76
C TYR A 91 9.65 11.25 -9.80
N ARG A 92 10.84 10.65 -9.65
CA ARG A 92 11.01 9.17 -9.61
C ARG A 92 10.22 8.55 -8.46
N TYR A 93 10.24 9.17 -7.29
CA TYR A 93 9.42 8.75 -6.15
C TYR A 93 7.94 8.82 -6.48
N ALA A 94 7.43 9.97 -6.96
CA ALA A 94 6.03 10.15 -7.31
C ALA A 94 5.57 9.14 -8.38
N LYS A 95 6.41 8.90 -9.39
CA LYS A 95 6.17 7.91 -10.43
C LYS A 95 6.02 6.50 -9.83
N SER A 96 6.90 6.09 -8.93
CA SER A 96 6.83 4.78 -8.28
C SER A 96 5.55 4.61 -7.44
N GLN A 97 5.08 5.68 -6.78
CA GLN A 97 3.81 5.67 -6.03
C GLN A 97 2.61 5.52 -6.98
N THR A 98 2.62 6.24 -8.10
CA THR A 98 1.58 6.15 -9.14
C THR A 98 1.53 4.75 -9.78
N GLU A 99 2.69 4.19 -10.09
CA GLU A 99 2.79 2.81 -10.61
C GLU A 99 2.25 1.80 -9.60
N GLY A 100 2.58 1.94 -8.31
CA GLY A 100 2.06 1.06 -7.26
C GLY A 100 0.54 1.13 -7.09
N LEU A 101 -0.04 2.35 -7.17
CA LEU A 101 -1.49 2.54 -7.15
C LEU A 101 -2.15 1.87 -8.35
N THR A 102 -1.60 2.08 -9.54
CA THR A 102 -2.09 1.48 -10.80
C THR A 102 -2.00 -0.04 -10.74
N GLU A 103 -0.90 -0.59 -10.25
CA GLU A 103 -0.69 -2.04 -10.12
C GLU A 103 -1.75 -2.69 -9.22
N ILE A 104 -2.05 -2.09 -8.06
CA ILE A 104 -3.10 -2.59 -7.16
C ILE A 104 -4.45 -2.62 -7.87
N GLN A 105 -4.82 -1.54 -8.57
CA GLN A 105 -6.08 -1.47 -9.32
C GLN A 105 -6.13 -2.52 -10.44
N GLN A 106 -5.01 -2.74 -11.13
CA GLN A 106 -4.89 -3.73 -12.18
C GLN A 106 -5.04 -5.15 -11.63
N ILE A 107 -4.37 -5.48 -10.54
CA ILE A 107 -4.49 -6.78 -9.86
C ILE A 107 -5.94 -7.07 -9.47
N ILE A 108 -6.63 -6.13 -8.85
CA ILE A 108 -8.04 -6.28 -8.46
C ILE A 108 -8.91 -6.61 -9.66
N LYS A 109 -8.70 -5.91 -10.78
CA LYS A 109 -9.43 -6.12 -12.02
C LYS A 109 -9.12 -7.47 -12.69
N GLU A 110 -7.85 -7.83 -12.79
CA GLU A 110 -7.39 -9.08 -13.41
C GLU A 110 -7.87 -10.31 -12.65
N GLU A 111 -7.73 -10.30 -11.32
CA GLU A 111 -8.11 -11.42 -10.47
C GLU A 111 -9.61 -11.40 -10.10
N SER A 112 -10.34 -10.39 -10.53
CA SER A 112 -11.81 -10.28 -10.46
C SER A 112 -12.39 -10.48 -9.06
N PHE A 113 -11.75 -9.92 -8.02
CA PHE A 113 -12.32 -9.93 -6.67
C PHE A 113 -12.75 -8.52 -6.24
N ASP A 114 -13.83 -8.45 -5.47
CA ASP A 114 -14.35 -7.19 -4.93
C ASP A 114 -13.74 -6.94 -3.54
N CYS A 115 -12.98 -5.86 -3.41
CA CYS A 115 -12.46 -5.35 -2.15
C CYS A 115 -12.95 -3.93 -1.85
N PHE A 116 -14.11 -3.56 -2.37
CA PHE A 116 -14.72 -2.23 -2.25
C PHE A 116 -13.79 -1.12 -2.75
N LEU A 117 -13.08 -1.39 -3.87
CA LEU A 117 -12.26 -0.37 -4.51
C LEU A 117 -13.15 0.74 -5.05
N GLN A 118 -12.97 1.94 -4.53
CA GLN A 118 -13.68 3.14 -4.95
C GLN A 118 -12.67 4.19 -5.37
N GLN A 119 -12.85 4.73 -6.57
CA GLN A 119 -12.08 5.90 -7.01
C GLN A 119 -12.69 7.16 -6.39
N ASP A 120 -11.81 8.05 -5.93
CA ASP A 120 -12.18 9.32 -5.31
C ASP A 120 -11.04 10.31 -5.45
N ASP A 121 -11.29 11.58 -5.15
CA ASP A 121 -10.25 12.59 -5.08
C ASP A 121 -9.62 12.62 -3.69
N ALA A 122 -8.31 12.78 -3.61
CA ALA A 122 -7.63 13.06 -2.36
C ALA A 122 -7.56 14.56 -2.13
N ILE A 123 -7.97 15.00 -0.94
CA ILE A 123 -8.01 16.42 -0.57
C ILE A 123 -7.14 16.66 0.66
N LEU A 124 -6.23 17.63 0.55
CA LEU A 124 -5.57 18.25 1.69
C LEU A 124 -6.14 19.64 1.88
N TYR A 125 -6.60 19.95 3.08
CA TYR A 125 -7.15 21.27 3.41
C TYR A 125 -6.64 21.77 4.77
N THR A 126 -6.76 23.07 4.99
CA THR A 126 -6.42 23.69 6.25
C THR A 126 -7.36 24.86 6.59
N ASN A 127 -7.55 25.08 7.89
CA ASN A 127 -8.19 26.27 8.46
C ASN A 127 -7.20 27.23 9.11
N ASP A 128 -5.91 27.06 8.84
CA ASP A 128 -4.80 27.86 9.39
C ASP A 128 -4.06 28.58 8.28
N THR A 129 -3.78 29.88 8.45
CA THR A 129 -3.14 30.74 7.44
C THR A 129 -1.68 30.40 7.17
N GLU A 130 -0.94 29.91 8.17
CA GLU A 130 0.45 29.51 7.96
C GLU A 130 0.53 28.20 7.16
N ASN A 131 -0.39 27.27 7.45
CA ASN A 131 -0.47 26.03 6.72
C ASN A 131 -1.02 26.24 5.28
N ALA A 132 -1.83 27.29 5.04
CA ALA A 132 -2.23 27.65 3.68
C ALA A 132 -1.04 27.92 2.76
N LYS A 133 -0.02 28.65 3.27
CA LYS A 133 1.23 28.89 2.52
C LYS A 133 1.98 27.59 2.23
N LYS A 134 1.98 26.65 3.16
CA LYS A 134 2.62 25.34 2.94
C LYS A 134 1.88 24.53 1.89
N LEU A 135 0.55 24.63 1.80
CA LEU A 135 -0.23 24.01 0.72
C LEU A 135 0.10 24.61 -0.65
N GLU A 136 0.31 25.93 -0.73
CA GLU A 136 0.77 26.58 -1.98
C GLU A 136 2.14 26.03 -2.41
N MET A 137 3.10 25.92 -1.47
CA MET A 137 4.41 25.35 -1.75
C MET A 137 4.34 23.88 -2.19
N GLU A 138 3.43 23.11 -1.60
CA GLU A 138 3.19 21.72 -1.98
C GLU A 138 2.55 21.62 -3.37
N LEU A 139 1.60 22.50 -3.71
CA LEU A 139 1.00 22.58 -5.04
C LEU A 139 2.04 22.90 -6.10
N ASP A 140 2.92 23.86 -5.83
CA ASP A 140 4.03 24.20 -6.73
C ASP A 140 4.97 22.99 -6.92
N ALA A 141 5.23 22.23 -5.85
CA ALA A 141 6.04 21.01 -5.93
C ALA A 141 5.38 19.95 -6.80
N TYR A 142 4.07 19.73 -6.67
CA TYR A 142 3.32 18.84 -7.57
C TYR A 142 3.50 19.24 -9.05
N HIS A 143 3.32 20.51 -9.35
CA HIS A 143 3.45 21.01 -10.73
C HIS A 143 4.89 20.84 -11.27
N GLN A 144 5.91 21.08 -10.43
CA GLN A 144 7.33 20.90 -10.82
C GLN A 144 7.66 19.46 -11.21
N ILE A 145 6.99 18.48 -10.62
CA ILE A 145 7.17 17.04 -10.91
C ILE A 145 6.09 16.49 -11.86
N GLY A 146 5.28 17.36 -12.47
CA GLY A 146 4.31 16.99 -13.50
C GLY A 146 3.02 16.34 -12.98
N ILE A 147 2.68 16.54 -11.71
CA ILE A 147 1.39 16.08 -11.12
C ILE A 147 0.35 17.19 -11.24
N ASP A 148 -0.81 16.90 -11.83
CA ASP A 148 -1.92 17.84 -12.01
C ASP A 148 -2.79 17.93 -10.74
N ALA A 149 -2.22 18.47 -9.67
CA ALA A 149 -2.98 18.86 -8.48
C ALA A 149 -3.59 20.25 -8.66
N LYS A 150 -4.72 20.53 -8.00
CA LYS A 150 -5.47 21.79 -8.15
C LYS A 150 -5.86 22.36 -6.79
N ILE A 151 -6.06 23.68 -6.75
CA ILE A 151 -6.73 24.31 -5.61
C ILE A 151 -8.18 23.86 -5.59
N ILE A 152 -8.72 23.54 -4.42
CA ILE A 152 -10.12 23.20 -4.28
C ILE A 152 -10.99 24.45 -4.36
N GLU A 153 -12.14 24.36 -5.01
CA GLU A 153 -13.17 25.40 -5.03
C GLU A 153 -14.10 25.27 -3.81
N SER A 154 -14.37 24.04 -3.37
CA SER A 154 -15.20 23.75 -2.20
C SER A 154 -14.83 22.38 -1.62
N LEU A 155 -15.11 22.19 -0.32
CA LEU A 155 -15.05 20.86 0.30
C LEU A 155 -16.38 20.11 0.10
N PRO A 156 -16.37 18.78 0.01
CA PRO A 156 -17.58 17.97 -0.10
C PRO A 156 -18.42 17.88 1.19
N PHE A 157 -18.01 18.58 2.24
CA PHE A 157 -18.66 18.64 3.55
C PHE A 157 -18.54 20.04 4.14
N ASP A 158 -19.49 20.40 4.99
CA ASP A 158 -19.59 21.73 5.60
C ASP A 158 -18.68 21.85 6.84
N ILE A 159 -17.41 22.18 6.57
CA ILE A 159 -16.45 22.54 7.61
C ILE A 159 -15.68 23.80 7.20
N PRO A 160 -15.27 24.64 8.16
CA PRO A 160 -14.47 25.82 7.87
C PRO A 160 -13.10 25.43 7.28
N TYR A 161 -12.70 26.08 6.21
CA TYR A 161 -11.35 25.97 5.65
C TYR A 161 -10.92 27.31 5.02
N ILE A 162 -9.61 27.49 4.88
CA ILE A 162 -9.00 28.68 4.26
C ILE A 162 -8.43 28.32 2.88
N SER A 163 -7.81 27.17 2.77
CA SER A 163 -7.18 26.68 1.53
C SER A 163 -7.18 25.16 1.49
N GLY A 164 -7.08 24.63 0.29
CA GLY A 164 -6.92 23.19 0.06
C GLY A 164 -6.47 22.88 -1.36
N ILE A 165 -5.89 21.72 -1.51
CA ILE A 165 -5.49 21.16 -2.80
C ILE A 165 -6.12 19.80 -2.99
N THR A 166 -6.47 19.49 -4.23
CA THR A 166 -7.04 18.21 -4.61
C THR A 166 -6.17 17.51 -5.63
N LEU A 167 -6.12 16.20 -5.55
CA LEU A 167 -5.51 15.31 -6.52
C LEU A 167 -6.52 14.26 -6.94
N SER A 168 -6.88 14.28 -8.21
CA SER A 168 -7.87 13.36 -8.79
C SER A 168 -7.30 11.96 -9.01
N GLN A 169 -8.20 11.00 -9.29
CA GLN A 169 -7.87 9.60 -9.61
C GLN A 169 -7.13 8.85 -8.50
N GLN A 170 -7.38 9.23 -7.28
CA GLN A 170 -6.96 8.46 -6.12
C GLN A 170 -8.01 7.39 -5.80
N ALA A 171 -7.83 6.60 -4.75
CA ALA A 171 -8.78 5.55 -4.41
C ALA A 171 -8.77 5.23 -2.91
N GLN A 172 -9.78 4.45 -2.51
CA GLN A 172 -9.85 3.75 -1.23
C GLN A 172 -10.33 2.32 -1.45
N PHE A 173 -10.03 1.42 -0.53
CA PHE A 173 -10.39 0.00 -0.65
C PHE A 173 -10.44 -0.66 0.74
N HIS A 174 -10.88 -1.91 0.80
CA HIS A 174 -10.82 -2.70 2.03
C HIS A 174 -9.52 -3.54 2.05
N PRO A 175 -8.50 -3.18 2.85
CA PRO A 175 -7.16 -3.75 2.74
C PRO A 175 -7.09 -5.24 3.07
N LEU A 176 -7.87 -5.72 4.04
CA LEU A 176 -7.87 -7.13 4.40
C LEU A 176 -8.66 -8.00 3.41
N ILE A 177 -9.70 -7.47 2.75
CA ILE A 177 -10.38 -8.18 1.66
C ILE A 177 -9.46 -8.26 0.44
N TYR A 178 -8.71 -7.20 0.13
CA TYR A 178 -7.65 -7.26 -0.89
C TYR A 178 -6.65 -8.38 -0.59
N LEU A 179 -6.12 -8.44 0.64
CA LEU A 179 -5.23 -9.54 1.04
C LEU A 179 -5.89 -10.90 0.88
N GLN A 180 -7.16 -11.04 1.26
CA GLN A 180 -7.89 -12.31 1.08
C GLN A 180 -8.01 -12.70 -0.39
N GLY A 181 -8.26 -11.74 -1.28
CA GLY A 181 -8.29 -11.97 -2.72
C GLY A 181 -6.96 -12.54 -3.22
N ILE A 182 -5.86 -11.83 -2.96
CA ILE A 182 -4.52 -12.23 -3.41
C ILE A 182 -4.08 -13.56 -2.78
N VAL A 183 -4.32 -13.79 -1.51
CA VAL A 183 -3.96 -15.05 -0.84
C VAL A 183 -4.71 -16.24 -1.46
N LYS A 184 -5.99 -16.09 -1.83
CA LYS A 184 -6.71 -17.14 -2.57
C LYS A 184 -6.05 -17.45 -3.92
N VAL A 185 -5.61 -16.42 -4.64
CA VAL A 185 -4.88 -16.60 -5.90
C VAL A 185 -3.55 -17.31 -5.68
N LEU A 186 -2.77 -16.92 -4.66
CA LEU A 186 -1.54 -17.60 -4.29
C LEU A 186 -1.76 -19.09 -3.95
N GLN A 187 -2.86 -19.42 -3.27
CA GLN A 187 -3.23 -20.81 -3.00
C GLN A 187 -3.55 -21.59 -4.30
N GLN A 188 -4.26 -20.96 -5.24
CA GLN A 188 -4.53 -21.56 -6.56
C GLN A 188 -3.25 -21.79 -7.37
N MET A 189 -2.27 -20.88 -7.26
CA MET A 189 -0.93 -20.99 -7.82
C MET A 189 -0.05 -22.00 -7.05
N LYS A 190 -0.54 -22.58 -5.95
CA LYS A 190 0.17 -23.52 -5.08
C LYS A 190 1.42 -22.92 -4.44
N VAL A 191 1.42 -21.62 -4.17
CA VAL A 191 2.50 -20.95 -3.43
C VAL A 191 2.44 -21.38 -1.98
N PRO A 192 3.53 -21.93 -1.40
CA PRO A 192 3.58 -22.27 0.02
C PRO A 192 3.52 -21.01 0.88
N ILE A 193 2.60 -21.02 1.84
CA ILE A 193 2.39 -19.92 2.80
C ILE A 193 2.46 -20.52 4.21
N TYR A 194 3.23 -19.87 5.09
CA TYR A 194 3.39 -20.31 6.47
C TYR A 194 3.15 -19.14 7.42
N GLU A 195 2.25 -19.35 8.37
CA GLU A 195 1.99 -18.45 9.50
C GLU A 195 2.73 -18.94 10.75
N ASN A 196 2.78 -18.13 11.80
CA ASN A 196 3.49 -18.45 13.04
C ASN A 196 4.93 -18.93 12.79
N THR A 197 5.58 -18.33 11.80
CA THR A 197 6.91 -18.69 11.32
C THR A 197 7.78 -17.43 11.25
N LEU A 198 8.60 -17.25 12.29
CA LEU A 198 9.49 -16.10 12.41
C LEU A 198 10.82 -16.38 11.70
N ALA A 199 11.16 -15.55 10.71
CA ALA A 199 12.52 -15.50 10.17
C ALA A 199 13.44 -14.82 11.21
N VAL A 200 14.44 -15.52 11.69
CA VAL A 200 15.32 -15.05 12.77
C VAL A 200 16.65 -14.53 12.26
N ASP A 201 17.15 -15.04 11.14
CA ASP A 201 18.41 -14.64 10.55
C ASP A 201 18.48 -14.96 9.06
N VAL A 202 19.40 -14.29 8.35
CA VAL A 202 19.77 -14.57 6.96
C VAL A 202 21.27 -14.78 6.89
N VAL A 203 21.70 -16.01 6.65
CA VAL A 203 23.11 -16.37 6.58
C VAL A 203 23.50 -16.54 5.11
N ASN A 204 24.54 -15.82 4.66
CA ASN A 204 25.15 -16.02 3.36
C ASN A 204 26.18 -17.14 3.46
N GLU A 205 25.81 -18.35 3.02
CA GLU A 205 26.78 -19.41 2.81
C GLU A 205 27.33 -19.34 1.39
N PRO A 206 28.65 -19.49 1.18
CA PRO A 206 29.17 -19.64 -0.17
C PRO A 206 28.55 -20.89 -0.78
N GLN A 207 27.99 -20.76 -1.98
CA GLN A 207 27.56 -21.91 -2.74
C GLN A 207 28.80 -22.76 -3.03
N LEU A 208 28.84 -23.98 -2.46
CA LEU A 208 29.86 -24.99 -2.73
C LEU A 208 29.66 -25.56 -4.14
#